data_215e239969fe4b9bb96c3f3f1bfc5a2d
#
_entry.id   215e239969fe4b9bb96c3f3f1bfc5a2d
#
_cell.length_a   1.000
_cell.length_b   1.000
_cell.length_c   1.000
_cell.angle_alpha   90.00
_cell.angle_beta   90.00
_cell.angle_gamma   90.00
#
_symmetry.space_group_name_H-M   'P 1'
#
loop_
_entity.id
_entity.type
_entity.pdbx_description
1 polymer ?
#
loop_
_entity_poly.entity_id
_entity_poly.type
_entity_poly.pdbx_seq_one_letter_code
_entity_poly.pdbx_strand_id
1 'polypeptide(L)'
;TEIFNLIEAEHQRQLRGIELIASENFVSDEVMQAMGSWLTNKYAEGYPGKRYYGGCGIVDQTETLAIERAKKLFDAEFVNVQPHSGAQANAAVFLAVLKPGDTFMGLNLDHGGHLSHGSKVNTSGILYNPIGYNLNKETQRVDYDEMEALALEHKPKLIVGGGSAYSREWDYARMR
;
A
#
# COMPACT_ATOMS: atom_id res chain seq x y z
N THR A 1 -16.55 24.98 -16.07
CA THR A 1 -15.54 25.62 -15.21
C THR A 1 -14.16 25.10 -15.56
N GLU A 2 -13.11 25.84 -15.26
CA GLU A 2 -11.72 25.50 -15.59
C GLU A 2 -11.34 24.08 -15.12
N ILE A 3 -11.64 23.74 -13.88
CA ILE A 3 -11.33 22.41 -13.34
C ILE A 3 -12.05 21.28 -14.09
N PHE A 4 -13.30 21.45 -14.49
CA PHE A 4 -14.00 20.41 -15.25
C PHE A 4 -13.47 20.23 -16.65
N ASN A 5 -12.94 21.30 -17.28
CA ASN A 5 -12.25 21.21 -18.56
C ASN A 5 -10.93 20.43 -18.42
N LEU A 6 -10.22 20.60 -17.30
CA LEU A 6 -9.00 19.82 -17.01
C LEU A 6 -9.32 18.35 -16.74
N ILE A 7 -10.39 18.05 -16.03
CA ILE A 7 -10.86 16.68 -15.79
C ILE A 7 -11.18 15.98 -17.12
N GLU A 8 -11.90 16.68 -18.02
CA GLU A 8 -12.19 16.13 -19.35
C GLU A 8 -10.94 15.96 -20.21
N ALA A 9 -10.01 16.91 -20.15
CA ALA A 9 -8.72 16.77 -20.84
C ALA A 9 -7.91 15.57 -20.36
N GLU A 10 -7.90 15.31 -19.04
CA GLU A 10 -7.26 14.12 -18.46
C GLU A 10 -7.98 12.83 -18.88
N HIS A 11 -9.31 12.82 -18.89
CA HIS A 11 -10.07 11.68 -19.41
C HIS A 11 -9.68 11.36 -20.86
N GLN A 12 -9.62 12.39 -21.73
CA GLN A 12 -9.19 12.22 -23.12
C GLN A 12 -7.73 11.76 -23.23
N ARG A 13 -6.84 12.19 -22.33
CA ARG A 13 -5.46 11.69 -22.28
C ARG A 13 -5.43 10.19 -21.97
N GLN A 14 -6.17 9.75 -20.97
CA GLN A 14 -6.25 8.34 -20.56
C GLN A 14 -6.84 7.46 -21.67
N LEU A 15 -7.87 7.91 -22.39
CA LEU A 15 -8.48 7.17 -23.51
C LEU A 15 -7.53 6.95 -24.70
N ARG A 16 -6.56 7.84 -24.89
CA ARG A 16 -5.67 7.83 -26.06
C ARG A 16 -4.27 7.31 -25.72
N GLY A 17 -3.93 7.23 -24.44
CA GLY A 17 -2.63 6.80 -23.97
C GLY A 17 -2.54 5.30 -23.72
N ILE A 18 -1.32 4.79 -23.70
CA ILE A 18 -1.00 3.49 -23.13
C ILE A 18 -0.25 3.76 -21.84
N GLU A 19 -0.86 3.39 -20.70
CA GLU A 19 -0.26 3.59 -19.39
C GLU A 19 0.71 2.45 -19.07
N LEU A 20 1.96 2.80 -18.80
CA LEU A 20 3.03 1.85 -18.48
C LEU A 20 3.53 1.97 -17.02
N ILE A 21 2.90 2.81 -16.21
CA ILE A 21 3.22 2.92 -14.79
C ILE A 21 2.58 1.73 -14.05
N ALA A 22 3.42 0.83 -13.52
CA ALA A 22 2.99 -0.45 -12.95
C ALA A 22 2.04 -0.31 -11.75
N SER A 23 2.02 0.82 -11.06
CA SER A 23 1.18 1.10 -9.90
C SER A 23 -0.15 1.78 -10.24
N GLU A 24 -0.41 2.12 -11.49
CA GLU A 24 -1.69 2.70 -11.92
C GLU A 24 -2.72 1.62 -12.23
N ASN A 25 -3.99 1.94 -11.99
CA ASN A 25 -5.13 1.06 -12.25
C ASN A 25 -6.33 1.87 -12.71
N PHE A 26 -6.94 1.48 -13.82
CA PHE A 26 -8.20 2.05 -14.28
C PHE A 26 -9.35 1.46 -13.46
N VAL A 27 -10.00 2.29 -12.68
CA VAL A 27 -11.15 1.89 -11.86
C VAL A 27 -12.45 1.94 -12.65
N SER A 28 -13.50 1.26 -12.17
CA SER A 28 -14.83 1.35 -12.77
C SER A 28 -15.51 2.68 -12.46
N ASP A 29 -16.54 3.02 -13.25
CA ASP A 29 -17.34 4.23 -13.05
C ASP A 29 -17.99 4.29 -11.66
N GLU A 30 -18.38 3.12 -11.12
CA GLU A 30 -18.98 3.04 -9.78
C GLU A 30 -17.99 3.43 -8.69
N VAL A 31 -16.70 3.09 -8.83
CA VAL A 31 -15.65 3.50 -7.88
C VAL A 31 -15.48 5.02 -7.92
N MET A 32 -15.41 5.62 -9.13
CA MET A 32 -15.33 7.07 -9.29
C MET A 32 -16.55 7.80 -8.72
N GLN A 33 -17.76 7.28 -8.97
CA GLN A 33 -19.01 7.82 -8.43
C GLN A 33 -19.06 7.74 -6.90
N ALA A 34 -18.58 6.64 -6.31
CA ALA A 34 -18.54 6.49 -4.86
C ALA A 34 -17.56 7.48 -4.22
N MET A 35 -16.39 7.71 -4.83
CA MET A 35 -15.39 8.67 -4.33
C MET A 35 -15.89 10.11 -4.41
N GLY A 36 -16.64 10.50 -5.46
CA GLY A 36 -17.20 11.84 -5.65
C GLY A 36 -18.61 12.01 -5.08
N SER A 37 -19.03 11.20 -4.12
CA SER A 37 -20.39 11.17 -3.58
C SER A 37 -20.57 12.07 -2.35
N TRP A 38 -21.80 12.08 -1.82
CA TRP A 38 -22.17 12.78 -0.57
C TRP A 38 -21.36 12.33 0.66
N LEU A 39 -20.75 11.15 0.61
CA LEU A 39 -19.84 10.65 1.66
C LEU A 39 -18.63 11.58 1.86
N THR A 40 -18.20 12.29 0.81
CA THR A 40 -17.13 13.29 0.85
C THR A 40 -17.37 14.40 1.87
N ASN A 41 -18.63 14.73 2.17
CA ASN A 41 -19.00 15.78 3.11
C ASN A 41 -18.94 15.36 4.58
N LYS A 42 -18.81 14.06 4.87
CA LYS A 42 -18.96 13.54 6.23
C LYS A 42 -17.63 13.35 6.92
N TYR A 43 -17.40 14.10 7.98
CA TYR A 43 -16.29 13.88 8.91
C TYR A 43 -16.63 12.73 9.89
N ALA A 44 -15.84 11.66 9.88
CA ALA A 44 -16.16 10.40 10.56
C ALA A 44 -14.95 9.81 11.31
N GLU A 45 -14.24 10.64 12.07
CA GLU A 45 -13.12 10.20 12.91
C GLU A 45 -13.54 9.12 13.90
N GLY A 46 -12.70 8.11 14.07
CA GLY A 46 -12.96 6.92 14.88
C GLY A 46 -13.28 5.70 14.00
N TYR A 47 -13.96 4.72 14.55
CA TYR A 47 -14.32 3.47 13.88
C TYR A 47 -15.84 3.24 13.91
N PRO A 48 -16.41 2.34 13.09
CA PRO A 48 -17.82 2.00 13.13
C PRO A 48 -18.30 1.71 14.56
N GLY A 49 -19.37 2.37 14.98
CA GLY A 49 -19.92 2.28 16.33
C GLY A 49 -19.09 2.97 17.44
N LYS A 50 -17.93 3.55 17.11
CA LYS A 50 -17.03 4.25 18.03
C LYS A 50 -16.51 5.54 17.42
N ARG A 51 -17.42 6.43 16.97
CA ARG A 51 -17.08 7.71 16.37
C ARG A 51 -16.99 8.82 17.42
N TYR A 52 -16.15 9.80 17.13
CA TYR A 52 -16.05 11.01 17.96
C TYR A 52 -17.18 12.02 17.67
N TYR A 53 -17.84 11.91 16.51
CA TYR A 53 -18.89 12.84 16.06
C TYR A 53 -20.19 12.11 15.74
N GLY A 54 -21.31 12.85 15.86
CA GLY A 54 -22.63 12.34 15.53
C GLY A 54 -22.88 12.19 14.02
N GLY A 55 -24.00 11.57 13.66
CA GLY A 55 -24.45 11.43 12.27
C GLY A 55 -23.67 10.42 11.42
N CYS A 56 -22.96 9.48 12.02
CA CYS A 56 -22.09 8.53 11.31
C CYS A 56 -22.76 7.20 10.95
N GLY A 57 -24.05 6.98 11.26
CA GLY A 57 -24.69 5.68 11.08
C GLY A 57 -24.66 5.12 9.64
N ILE A 58 -24.72 5.98 8.62
CA ILE A 58 -24.60 5.56 7.21
C ILE A 58 -23.15 5.31 6.84
N VAL A 59 -22.21 6.15 7.30
CA VAL A 59 -20.78 5.95 7.07
C VAL A 59 -20.30 4.68 7.75
N ASP A 60 -20.82 4.36 8.94
CA ASP A 60 -20.53 3.11 9.63
C ASP A 60 -20.91 1.87 8.79
N GLN A 61 -22.08 1.91 8.15
CA GLN A 61 -22.50 0.84 7.25
C GLN A 61 -21.61 0.75 6.01
N THR A 62 -21.21 1.89 5.43
CA THR A 62 -20.31 1.94 4.28
C THR A 62 -18.93 1.33 4.63
N GLU A 63 -18.35 1.74 5.75
CA GLU A 63 -17.05 1.22 6.20
C GLU A 63 -17.13 -0.26 6.57
N THR A 64 -18.18 -0.67 7.28
CA THR A 64 -18.42 -2.08 7.62
C THR A 64 -18.54 -2.94 6.37
N LEU A 65 -19.28 -2.47 5.35
CA LEU A 65 -19.39 -3.18 4.07
C LEU A 65 -18.03 -3.35 3.39
N ALA A 66 -17.18 -2.33 3.41
CA ALA A 66 -15.82 -2.40 2.86
C ALA A 66 -14.95 -3.40 3.64
N ILE A 67 -15.02 -3.38 4.98
CA ILE A 67 -14.31 -4.32 5.86
C ILE A 67 -14.72 -5.76 5.55
N GLU A 68 -16.02 -6.05 5.51
CA GLU A 68 -16.51 -7.42 5.29
C GLU A 68 -16.18 -7.94 3.88
N ARG A 69 -16.23 -7.08 2.87
CA ARG A 69 -15.80 -7.43 1.50
C ARG A 69 -14.30 -7.71 1.43
N ALA A 70 -13.47 -6.89 2.08
CA ALA A 70 -12.04 -7.09 2.11
C ALA A 70 -11.66 -8.36 2.89
N LYS A 71 -12.31 -8.65 4.04
CA LYS A 71 -12.14 -9.91 4.76
C LYS A 71 -12.39 -11.12 3.84
N LYS A 72 -13.50 -11.09 3.12
CA LYS A 72 -13.86 -12.19 2.20
C LYS A 72 -12.89 -12.31 1.03
N LEU A 73 -12.43 -11.18 0.48
CA LEU A 73 -11.53 -11.15 -0.68
C LEU A 73 -10.15 -11.70 -0.35
N PHE A 74 -9.62 -11.36 0.82
CA PHE A 74 -8.26 -11.71 1.25
C PHE A 74 -8.20 -12.87 2.25
N ASP A 75 -9.35 -13.49 2.56
CA ASP A 75 -9.46 -14.52 3.61
C ASP A 75 -8.82 -14.08 4.93
N ALA A 76 -9.09 -12.82 5.32
CA ALA A 76 -8.48 -12.17 6.46
C ALA A 76 -9.44 -12.09 7.66
N GLU A 77 -8.92 -12.37 8.85
CA GLU A 77 -9.69 -12.26 10.09
C GLU A 77 -9.91 -10.79 10.49
N PHE A 78 -8.90 -9.94 10.30
CA PHE A 78 -8.92 -8.53 10.64
C PHE A 78 -8.58 -7.67 9.44
N VAL A 79 -9.33 -6.58 9.25
CA VAL A 79 -9.13 -5.63 8.16
C VAL A 79 -9.34 -4.21 8.67
N ASN A 80 -8.48 -3.30 8.26
CA ASN A 80 -8.66 -1.87 8.40
C ASN A 80 -8.66 -1.23 6.99
N VAL A 81 -9.75 -0.56 6.63
CA VAL A 81 -9.96 0.05 5.32
C VAL A 81 -9.78 1.57 5.32
N GLN A 82 -9.32 2.16 6.43
CA GLN A 82 -9.20 3.61 6.58
C GLN A 82 -7.95 4.23 5.93
N PRO A 83 -6.81 3.53 5.72
CA PRO A 83 -5.67 4.15 5.06
C PRO A 83 -6.05 4.72 3.70
N HIS A 84 -5.67 5.99 3.46
CA HIS A 84 -5.96 6.65 2.17
C HIS A 84 -5.01 6.22 1.04
N SER A 85 -3.95 5.49 1.37
CA SER A 85 -2.94 5.03 0.41
C SER A 85 -2.17 3.82 0.95
N GLY A 86 -1.53 3.06 0.06
CA GLY A 86 -0.60 2.00 0.45
C GLY A 86 0.57 2.52 1.30
N ALA A 87 1.05 3.72 1.04
CA ALA A 87 2.11 4.35 1.85
C ALA A 87 1.65 4.58 3.29
N GLN A 88 0.40 5.04 3.51
CA GLN A 88 -0.15 5.19 4.86
C GLN A 88 -0.39 3.84 5.53
N ALA A 89 -0.85 2.83 4.80
CA ALA A 89 -1.01 1.47 5.33
C ALA A 89 0.34 0.91 5.79
N ASN A 90 1.39 1.04 4.99
CA ASN A 90 2.75 0.64 5.37
C ASN A 90 3.25 1.40 6.60
N ALA A 91 3.04 2.72 6.66
CA ALA A 91 3.42 3.53 7.81
C ALA A 91 2.71 3.08 9.10
N ALA A 92 1.43 2.73 9.02
CA ALA A 92 0.68 2.22 10.15
C ALA A 92 1.23 0.88 10.65
N VAL A 93 1.58 -0.05 9.74
CA VAL A 93 2.23 -1.33 10.09
C VAL A 93 3.59 -1.08 10.73
N PHE A 94 4.43 -0.21 10.15
CA PHE A 94 5.73 0.11 10.72
C PHE A 94 5.62 0.68 12.13
N LEU A 95 4.72 1.63 12.36
CA LEU A 95 4.47 2.20 13.69
C LEU A 95 3.98 1.15 14.71
N ALA A 96 3.24 0.13 14.26
CA ALA A 96 2.74 -0.92 15.13
C ALA A 96 3.82 -1.90 15.57
N VAL A 97 4.82 -2.19 14.73
CA VAL A 97 5.79 -3.26 14.95
C VAL A 97 7.24 -2.79 15.12
N LEU A 98 7.55 -1.55 14.77
CA LEU A 98 8.91 -0.99 14.82
C LEU A 98 8.97 0.25 15.71
N LYS A 99 10.16 0.49 16.26
CA LYS A 99 10.55 1.76 16.89
C LYS A 99 11.54 2.49 15.97
N PRO A 100 11.64 3.82 16.04
CA PRO A 100 12.68 4.56 15.32
C PRO A 100 14.07 3.93 15.52
N GLY A 101 14.79 3.72 14.41
CA GLY A 101 16.09 3.05 14.40
C GLY A 101 16.06 1.53 14.30
N ASP A 102 14.89 0.88 14.41
CA ASP A 102 14.78 -0.57 14.22
C ASP A 102 15.07 -0.96 12.77
N THR A 103 15.66 -2.15 12.60
CA THR A 103 16.00 -2.70 11.29
C THR A 103 14.80 -3.42 10.70
N PHE A 104 14.55 -3.17 9.41
CA PHE A 104 13.63 -3.94 8.59
C PHE A 104 14.22 -4.19 7.19
N MET A 105 13.66 -5.15 6.45
CA MET A 105 14.08 -5.47 5.08
C MET A 105 12.97 -5.20 4.08
N GLY A 106 13.34 -4.78 2.87
CA GLY A 106 12.44 -4.58 1.74
C GLY A 106 13.16 -4.71 0.41
N LEU A 107 12.41 -4.98 -0.67
CA LEU A 107 12.97 -5.02 -2.01
C LEU A 107 13.48 -3.63 -2.40
N ASN A 108 14.72 -3.55 -2.90
CA ASN A 108 15.31 -2.30 -3.36
C ASN A 108 14.47 -1.64 -4.46
N LEU A 109 14.40 -0.31 -4.43
CA LEU A 109 13.61 0.49 -5.39
C LEU A 109 14.01 0.18 -6.84
N ASP A 110 15.31 0.09 -7.12
CA ASP A 110 15.85 -0.19 -8.47
C ASP A 110 15.53 -1.60 -8.97
N HIS A 111 15.05 -2.46 -8.09
CA HIS A 111 14.64 -3.84 -8.38
C HIS A 111 13.12 -4.05 -8.34
N GLY A 112 12.36 -2.97 -8.33
CA GLY A 112 10.89 -3.01 -8.37
C GLY A 112 10.23 -2.84 -7.00
N GLY A 113 10.97 -2.50 -5.96
CA GLY A 113 10.44 -2.12 -4.66
C GLY A 113 9.64 -0.82 -4.69
N HIS A 114 9.13 -0.40 -3.55
CA HIS A 114 8.40 0.86 -3.39
C HIS A 114 9.19 1.84 -2.53
N LEU A 115 8.94 3.15 -2.68
CA LEU A 115 9.58 4.17 -1.84
C LEU A 115 9.40 3.90 -0.35
N SER A 116 8.22 3.43 0.07
CA SER A 116 7.93 3.08 1.47
C SER A 116 8.64 1.81 1.98
N HIS A 117 9.45 1.15 1.13
CA HIS A 117 10.28 0.01 1.52
C HIS A 117 11.71 0.41 1.93
N GLY A 118 11.90 1.64 2.41
CA GLY A 118 13.18 2.08 2.98
C GLY A 118 13.97 3.07 2.13
N SER A 119 13.35 3.69 1.12
CA SER A 119 14.01 4.76 0.37
C SER A 119 14.41 5.90 1.30
N LYS A 120 15.63 6.43 1.15
CA LYS A 120 16.19 7.52 1.97
C LYS A 120 15.37 8.81 1.95
N VAL A 121 14.54 9.01 0.93
CA VAL A 121 13.63 10.17 0.81
C VAL A 121 12.23 9.90 1.36
N ASN A 122 11.97 8.70 1.84
CA ASN A 122 10.71 8.29 2.43
C ASN A 122 10.82 8.20 3.94
N THR A 123 9.72 8.42 4.66
CA THR A 123 9.64 8.31 6.13
C THR A 123 10.22 6.97 6.63
N SER A 124 10.01 5.87 5.89
CA SER A 124 10.55 4.56 6.27
C SER A 124 12.07 4.51 6.28
N GLY A 125 12.73 5.18 5.34
CA GLY A 125 14.20 5.27 5.31
C GLY A 125 14.78 6.35 6.21
N ILE A 126 13.95 7.31 6.66
CA ILE A 126 14.37 8.38 7.59
C ILE A 126 14.29 7.90 9.04
N LEU A 127 13.21 7.20 9.41
CA LEU A 127 12.95 6.81 10.79
C LEU A 127 13.57 5.47 11.18
N TYR A 128 13.73 4.55 10.23
CA TYR A 128 14.17 3.18 10.49
C TYR A 128 15.49 2.88 9.79
N ASN A 129 16.05 1.70 10.06
CA ASN A 129 17.27 1.20 9.42
C ASN A 129 16.91 0.16 8.34
N PRO A 130 16.66 0.58 7.08
CA PRO A 130 16.28 -0.33 6.00
C PRO A 130 17.47 -1.09 5.45
N ILE A 131 17.33 -2.41 5.29
CA ILE A 131 18.23 -3.29 4.56
C ILE A 131 17.54 -3.72 3.28
N GLY A 132 18.10 -3.38 2.12
CA GLY A 132 17.55 -3.74 0.83
C GLY A 132 18.00 -5.15 0.40
N TYR A 133 17.07 -6.00 -0.04
CA TYR A 133 17.41 -7.21 -0.77
C TYR A 133 17.15 -7.02 -2.27
N ASN A 134 17.73 -7.90 -3.09
CA ASN A 134 17.86 -7.71 -4.52
C ASN A 134 17.21 -8.83 -5.34
N LEU A 135 17.16 -8.60 -6.66
CA LEU A 135 16.94 -9.67 -7.63
C LEU A 135 18.28 -10.29 -8.01
N ASN A 136 18.27 -11.59 -8.18
CA ASN A 136 19.39 -12.31 -8.78
C ASN A 136 19.59 -11.83 -10.23
N LYS A 137 20.82 -11.50 -10.60
CA LYS A 137 21.14 -10.86 -11.89
C LYS A 137 20.88 -11.77 -13.09
N GLU A 138 21.02 -13.09 -12.92
CA GLU A 138 20.85 -14.06 -14.00
C GLU A 138 19.38 -14.43 -14.18
N THR A 139 18.67 -14.70 -13.08
CA THR A 139 17.30 -15.19 -13.12
C THR A 139 16.27 -14.08 -13.15
N GLN A 140 16.62 -12.84 -12.76
CA GLN A 140 15.73 -11.70 -12.59
C GLN A 140 14.58 -11.99 -11.60
N ARG A 141 14.82 -12.88 -10.64
CA ARG A 141 13.92 -13.23 -9.55
C ARG A 141 14.52 -12.78 -8.22
N VAL A 142 13.67 -12.64 -7.20
CA VAL A 142 14.12 -12.36 -5.83
C VAL A 142 15.19 -13.37 -5.45
N ASP A 143 16.34 -12.88 -4.98
CA ASP A 143 17.43 -13.72 -4.49
C ASP A 143 17.17 -14.08 -3.03
N TYR A 144 16.51 -15.20 -2.83
CA TYR A 144 16.13 -15.66 -1.49
C TYR A 144 17.34 -16.12 -0.67
N ASP A 145 18.44 -16.55 -1.30
CA ASP A 145 19.67 -16.93 -0.58
C ASP A 145 20.37 -15.69 -0.04
N GLU A 146 20.50 -14.63 -0.86
CA GLU A 146 20.96 -13.31 -0.40
C GLU A 146 20.08 -12.76 0.71
N MET A 147 18.76 -12.83 0.52
CA MET A 147 17.78 -12.33 1.48
C MET A 147 17.89 -13.04 2.84
N GLU A 148 18.06 -14.37 2.87
CA GLU A 148 18.26 -15.15 4.08
C GLU A 148 19.58 -14.75 4.76
N ALA A 149 20.68 -14.65 4.01
CA ALA A 149 21.97 -14.22 4.54
C ALA A 149 21.89 -12.84 5.20
N LEU A 150 21.25 -11.86 4.54
CA LEU A 150 21.02 -10.52 5.07
C LEU A 150 20.13 -10.54 6.33
N ALA A 151 19.09 -11.38 6.34
CA ALA A 151 18.21 -11.51 7.49
C ALA A 151 18.95 -12.09 8.71
N LEU A 152 19.80 -13.08 8.53
CA LEU A 152 20.62 -13.67 9.59
C LEU A 152 21.67 -12.68 10.13
N GLU A 153 22.27 -11.88 9.25
CA GLU A 153 23.26 -10.86 9.61
C GLU A 153 22.63 -9.69 10.37
N HIS A 154 21.59 -9.10 9.80
CA HIS A 154 21.02 -7.84 10.29
C HIS A 154 19.85 -8.01 11.27
N LYS A 155 19.30 -9.22 11.40
CA LYS A 155 18.20 -9.59 12.31
C LYS A 155 17.04 -8.59 12.28
N PRO A 156 16.42 -8.34 11.12
CA PRO A 156 15.33 -7.38 10.97
C PRO A 156 14.13 -7.80 11.80
N LYS A 157 13.38 -6.84 12.32
CA LYS A 157 12.11 -7.09 13.01
C LYS A 157 10.93 -7.27 12.05
N LEU A 158 11.11 -6.85 10.80
CA LEU A 158 10.10 -6.90 9.75
C LEU A 158 10.77 -7.15 8.40
N ILE A 159 10.19 -8.02 7.60
CA ILE A 159 10.53 -8.19 6.18
C ILE A 159 9.30 -7.86 5.36
N VAL A 160 9.45 -6.91 4.42
CA VAL A 160 8.38 -6.52 3.50
C VAL A 160 8.46 -7.40 2.25
N GLY A 161 7.49 -8.26 2.06
CA GLY A 161 7.34 -9.11 0.88
C GLY A 161 6.36 -8.49 -0.12
N GLY A 162 6.87 -7.76 -1.09
CA GLY A 162 6.06 -7.10 -2.11
C GLY A 162 6.86 -6.06 -2.89
N GLY A 163 6.30 -5.59 -4.00
CA GLY A 163 6.92 -4.56 -4.83
C GLY A 163 5.91 -3.94 -5.79
N SER A 164 6.20 -2.73 -6.28
CA SER A 164 5.34 -2.02 -7.24
C SER A 164 5.54 -2.49 -8.67
N ALA A 165 6.78 -2.90 -9.03
CA ALA A 165 7.17 -3.19 -10.41
C ALA A 165 7.83 -4.56 -10.58
N TYR A 166 7.70 -5.45 -9.63
CA TYR A 166 8.15 -6.83 -9.73
C TYR A 166 7.01 -7.71 -10.25
N SER A 167 7.18 -8.30 -11.42
CA SER A 167 6.11 -9.01 -12.17
C SER A 167 6.11 -10.53 -11.97
N ARG A 168 6.93 -11.05 -11.05
CA ARG A 168 7.01 -12.48 -10.77
C ARG A 168 6.30 -12.82 -9.48
N GLU A 169 5.97 -14.10 -9.31
CA GLU A 169 5.44 -14.62 -8.05
C GLU A 169 6.48 -14.54 -6.93
N TRP A 170 5.98 -14.32 -5.71
CA TRP A 170 6.75 -14.32 -4.47
C TRP A 170 6.65 -15.69 -3.80
N ASP A 171 7.77 -16.26 -3.40
CA ASP A 171 7.79 -17.46 -2.57
C ASP A 171 7.71 -17.09 -1.09
N TYR A 172 6.48 -16.82 -0.64
CA TYR A 172 6.22 -16.46 0.76
C TYR A 172 6.53 -17.61 1.74
N ALA A 173 6.50 -18.86 1.29
CA ALA A 173 6.85 -19.99 2.13
C ALA A 173 8.35 -19.97 2.47
N ARG A 174 9.20 -19.58 1.52
CA ARG A 174 10.64 -19.43 1.73
C ARG A 174 11.01 -18.18 2.52
N MET A 175 10.18 -17.13 2.49
CA MET A 175 10.37 -15.91 3.30
C MET A 175 10.05 -16.11 4.78
N ARG A 176 9.32 -17.15 5.15
CA ARG A 176 8.83 -17.47 6.49
C ARG A 176 9.82 -18.31 7.28
#